data_befdf8511efa65f06ad9a6535e9a8509
#
_entry.id   befdf8511efa65f06ad9a6535e9a8509
#
_cell.length_a   1.000
_cell.length_b   1.000
_cell.length_c   1.000
_cell.angle_alpha   90.00
_cell.angle_beta   90.00
_cell.angle_gamma   90.00
#
_symmetry.space_group_name_H-M   'P 1'
#
loop_
_entity.id
_entity.type
_entity.pdbx_description
1 polymer ?
#
loop_
_entity_poly.entity_id
_entity_poly.type
_entity_poly.pdbx_seq_one_letter_code
_entity_poly.pdbx_strand_id
1 'polypeptide(L)'
;SGFAVRVNKNKRHRRKKTSSFTYFLRAYAGLWLVLTVILCAVLWKNLSKYQRDYDAAAAAGAPELAMQENMELFTADNIGMLIEQQQPEISSRFETIEQYKDFYRSFLEQKKVDFKKNEELYNDARPVFNVYAYDASAPDDTEGELFAIVSFKSAGEKDSFGFNKWEVKDIAISENIYDYHDVYVKVMDDMTVYINGIQADETEYITGGVIDNAMSDMAYNLTGVSFNYKVYYAGEMVGQPKLQVVDVNGNDVTDNYVLEDNDLRNYESTASEEFIESVQDRVKSFCETYVYHIYRKASVDSVASMMESGSEAVRLLYNAQSTLAWAWVPDTVEILDESYDEFMYYNENYFSCRSTINIHKSDEKTTEDEEFVCQWLFKKID
;
A
#
# COMPACT_ATOMS: atom_id res chain seq x y z
N SER A 1 18.57 -98.95 -79.23
CA SER A 1 17.14 -98.65 -79.34
C SER A 1 16.43 -99.16 -78.09
N GLY A 2 15.99 -98.26 -77.26
CA GLY A 2 15.26 -98.57 -76.05
C GLY A 2 14.23 -97.51 -75.84
N PHE A 3 12.99 -97.84 -75.93
CA PHE A 3 11.82 -97.02 -75.69
C PHE A 3 11.55 -96.87 -74.19
N ALA A 4 11.54 -95.65 -73.66
CA ALA A 4 11.12 -95.36 -72.32
C ALA A 4 9.62 -95.03 -72.31
N VAL A 5 8.82 -95.80 -71.58
CA VAL A 5 7.39 -95.58 -71.34
C VAL A 5 7.22 -94.64 -70.16
N ARG A 6 6.67 -93.46 -70.39
CA ARG A 6 6.31 -92.48 -69.40
C ARG A 6 4.99 -92.90 -68.72
N VAL A 7 5.03 -93.30 -67.47
CA VAL A 7 3.82 -93.56 -66.65
C VAL A 7 3.38 -92.24 -65.97
N ASN A 8 2.26 -91.74 -66.39
CA ASN A 8 1.64 -90.53 -65.83
C ASN A 8 0.86 -90.92 -64.56
N LYS A 9 1.41 -90.60 -63.35
CA LYS A 9 0.72 -90.85 -62.08
C LYS A 9 -0.18 -89.62 -61.76
N ASN A 10 -1.43 -89.66 -62.18
CA ASN A 10 -2.49 -88.81 -61.73
C ASN A 10 -2.71 -88.99 -60.23
N LYS A 11 -2.17 -88.11 -59.38
CA LYS A 11 -2.52 -88.03 -57.97
C LYS A 11 -3.93 -87.40 -57.83
N ARG A 12 -4.92 -88.23 -57.66
CA ARG A 12 -6.26 -87.86 -57.25
C ARG A 12 -6.17 -87.33 -55.82
N HIS A 13 -6.28 -85.96 -55.64
CA HIS A 13 -6.52 -85.36 -54.35
C HIS A 13 -7.86 -85.82 -53.79
N ARG A 14 -7.85 -86.79 -52.91
CA ARG A 14 -9.02 -87.17 -52.09
C ARG A 14 -9.34 -86.02 -51.20
N ARG A 15 -10.35 -85.19 -51.57
CA ARG A 15 -11.00 -84.24 -50.60
C ARG A 15 -11.51 -85.09 -49.44
N LYS A 16 -10.84 -84.93 -48.28
CA LYS A 16 -11.36 -85.48 -47.04
C LYS A 16 -12.68 -84.80 -46.77
N LYS A 17 -13.79 -85.58 -46.85
CA LYS A 17 -15.13 -85.16 -46.38
C LYS A 17 -14.94 -84.89 -44.89
N THR A 18 -14.90 -83.63 -44.50
CA THR A 18 -14.97 -83.24 -43.10
C THR A 18 -16.28 -83.76 -42.54
N SER A 19 -16.25 -84.52 -41.47
CA SER A 19 -17.41 -85.06 -40.78
C SER A 19 -18.32 -83.91 -40.35
N SER A 20 -19.63 -84.05 -40.44
CA SER A 20 -20.65 -83.14 -39.97
C SER A 20 -20.38 -82.66 -38.51
N PHE A 21 -19.80 -83.53 -37.71
CA PHE A 21 -19.35 -83.27 -36.33
C PHE A 21 -18.21 -82.23 -36.27
N THR A 22 -17.26 -82.24 -37.21
CA THR A 22 -16.17 -81.24 -37.26
C THR A 22 -16.68 -79.88 -37.67
N TYR A 23 -17.70 -79.78 -38.48
CA TYR A 23 -18.39 -78.48 -38.78
C TYR A 23 -19.14 -77.93 -37.56
N PHE A 24 -19.88 -78.81 -36.86
CA PHE A 24 -20.54 -78.45 -35.63
C PHE A 24 -19.55 -77.98 -34.56
N LEU A 25 -18.45 -78.67 -34.37
CA LEU A 25 -17.43 -78.30 -33.39
C LEU A 25 -16.78 -76.94 -33.71
N ARG A 26 -16.54 -76.68 -35.01
CA ARG A 26 -16.01 -75.38 -35.47
C ARG A 26 -17.03 -74.24 -35.29
N ALA A 27 -18.28 -74.51 -35.62
CA ALA A 27 -19.34 -73.53 -35.42
C ALA A 27 -19.56 -73.24 -33.95
N TYR A 28 -19.53 -74.26 -33.09
CA TYR A 28 -19.62 -74.10 -31.63
C TYR A 28 -18.42 -73.32 -31.04
N ALA A 29 -17.19 -73.70 -31.47
CA ALA A 29 -15.99 -72.94 -31.07
C ALA A 29 -16.02 -71.49 -31.57
N GLY A 30 -16.51 -71.22 -32.78
CA GLY A 30 -16.72 -69.86 -33.30
C GLY A 30 -17.72 -69.03 -32.49
N LEU A 31 -18.86 -69.74 -32.14
CA LEU A 31 -19.86 -69.06 -31.28
C LEU A 31 -19.28 -68.65 -29.90
N TRP A 32 -18.56 -69.60 -29.25
CA TRP A 32 -17.91 -69.34 -27.98
C TRP A 32 -16.86 -68.20 -28.08
N LEU A 33 -16.09 -68.18 -29.18
CA LEU A 33 -15.12 -67.14 -29.43
C LEU A 33 -15.79 -65.75 -29.56
N VAL A 34 -16.90 -65.67 -30.32
CA VAL A 34 -17.68 -64.44 -30.45
C VAL A 34 -18.25 -64.03 -29.12
N LEU A 35 -18.85 -64.91 -28.33
CA LEU A 35 -19.36 -64.64 -26.99
C LEU A 35 -18.26 -64.18 -26.05
N THR A 36 -17.08 -64.73 -26.08
CA THR A 36 -15.94 -64.34 -25.29
C THR A 36 -15.46 -62.94 -25.68
N VAL A 37 -15.39 -62.63 -26.98
CA VAL A 37 -15.04 -61.28 -27.46
C VAL A 37 -16.06 -60.22 -27.00
N ILE A 38 -17.37 -60.55 -27.12
CA ILE A 38 -18.43 -59.65 -26.63
C ILE A 38 -18.31 -59.46 -25.13
N LEU A 39 -18.10 -60.54 -24.35
CA LEU A 39 -17.93 -60.46 -22.90
C LEU A 39 -16.70 -59.59 -22.54
N CYS A 40 -15.56 -59.85 -23.20
CA CYS A 40 -14.36 -59.02 -23.01
C CYS A 40 -14.59 -57.56 -23.34
N ALA A 41 -15.31 -57.25 -24.43
CA ALA A 41 -15.63 -55.88 -24.81
C ALA A 41 -16.55 -55.18 -23.77
N VAL A 42 -17.56 -55.90 -23.25
CA VAL A 42 -18.46 -55.40 -22.19
C VAL A 42 -17.68 -55.18 -20.89
N LEU A 43 -16.85 -56.16 -20.50
CA LEU A 43 -16.01 -56.02 -19.31
C LEU A 43 -15.02 -54.87 -19.45
N TRP A 44 -14.37 -54.74 -20.60
CA TRP A 44 -13.47 -53.63 -20.88
C TRP A 44 -14.18 -52.27 -20.76
N LYS A 45 -15.36 -52.13 -21.36
CA LYS A 45 -16.15 -50.89 -21.28
C LYS A 45 -16.53 -50.56 -19.83
N ASN A 46 -17.00 -51.54 -19.06
CA ASN A 46 -17.38 -51.36 -17.67
C ASN A 46 -16.17 -51.05 -16.79
N LEU A 47 -15.03 -51.74 -16.99
CA LEU A 47 -13.80 -51.50 -16.25
C LEU A 47 -13.23 -50.09 -16.57
N SER A 48 -13.24 -49.71 -17.84
CA SER A 48 -12.79 -48.36 -18.24
C SER A 48 -13.71 -47.25 -17.71
N LYS A 49 -15.00 -47.52 -17.55
CA LYS A 49 -15.90 -46.59 -16.89
C LYS A 49 -15.59 -46.51 -15.40
N TYR A 50 -15.48 -47.66 -14.73
CA TYR A 50 -15.15 -47.72 -13.29
C TYR A 50 -13.82 -47.04 -13.00
N GLN A 51 -12.79 -47.27 -13.82
CA GLN A 51 -11.50 -46.59 -13.67
C GLN A 51 -11.63 -45.08 -13.79
N ARG A 52 -12.35 -44.56 -14.79
CA ARG A 52 -12.58 -43.12 -14.92
C ARG A 52 -13.31 -42.53 -13.72
N ASP A 53 -14.36 -43.22 -13.25
CA ASP A 53 -15.16 -42.79 -12.11
C ASP A 53 -14.29 -42.82 -10.83
N TYR A 54 -13.41 -43.82 -10.67
CA TYR A 54 -12.44 -43.90 -9.57
C TYR A 54 -11.39 -42.81 -9.64
N ASP A 55 -10.79 -42.56 -10.80
CA ASP A 55 -9.78 -41.53 -10.99
C ASP A 55 -10.37 -40.14 -10.75
N ALA A 56 -11.61 -39.88 -11.20
CA ALA A 56 -12.33 -38.67 -10.94
C ALA A 56 -12.62 -38.47 -9.45
N ALA A 57 -13.04 -39.53 -8.75
CA ALA A 57 -13.29 -39.49 -7.31
C ALA A 57 -12.01 -39.31 -6.51
N ALA A 58 -10.90 -39.94 -6.93
CA ALA A 58 -9.59 -39.77 -6.32
C ALA A 58 -9.08 -38.33 -6.46
N ALA A 59 -9.26 -37.72 -7.65
CA ALA A 59 -8.92 -36.34 -7.88
C ALA A 59 -9.80 -35.38 -7.05
N ALA A 60 -11.11 -35.64 -6.98
CA ALA A 60 -12.03 -34.84 -6.16
C ALA A 60 -11.77 -34.96 -4.64
N GLY A 61 -11.25 -36.13 -4.21
CA GLY A 61 -10.88 -36.38 -2.81
C GLY A 61 -9.46 -35.90 -2.46
N ALA A 62 -8.71 -35.34 -3.43
CA ALA A 62 -7.36 -34.84 -3.18
C ALA A 62 -7.41 -33.55 -2.33
N PRO A 63 -6.62 -33.46 -1.25
CA PRO A 63 -6.60 -32.25 -0.42
C PRO A 63 -6.09 -31.01 -1.18
N GLU A 64 -5.29 -31.18 -2.22
CA GLU A 64 -4.80 -30.12 -3.09
C GLU A 64 -5.94 -29.42 -3.85
N LEU A 65 -6.96 -30.20 -4.30
CA LEU A 65 -8.13 -29.62 -4.94
C LEU A 65 -8.93 -28.78 -3.95
N ALA A 66 -9.13 -29.29 -2.73
CA ALA A 66 -9.80 -28.53 -1.67
C ALA A 66 -9.03 -27.25 -1.34
N MET A 67 -7.69 -27.28 -1.32
CA MET A 67 -6.88 -26.08 -1.14
C MET A 67 -7.06 -25.10 -2.30
N GLN A 68 -7.04 -25.58 -3.54
CA GLN A 68 -7.22 -24.74 -4.72
C GLN A 68 -8.59 -24.04 -4.73
N GLU A 69 -9.66 -24.72 -4.32
CA GLU A 69 -11.01 -24.14 -4.19
C GLU A 69 -11.06 -23.04 -3.12
N ASN A 70 -10.22 -23.12 -2.09
CA ASN A 70 -10.15 -22.12 -1.03
C ASN A 70 -9.15 -20.97 -1.31
N MET A 71 -8.40 -21.02 -2.42
CA MET A 71 -7.47 -19.94 -2.77
C MET A 71 -8.14 -18.58 -3.01
N GLU A 72 -9.42 -18.58 -3.37
CA GLU A 72 -10.19 -17.33 -3.52
C GLU A 72 -10.28 -16.52 -2.22
N LEU A 73 -10.13 -17.14 -1.04
CA LEU A 73 -10.11 -16.45 0.24
C LEU A 73 -8.90 -15.51 0.39
N PHE A 74 -7.81 -15.79 -0.33
CA PHE A 74 -6.56 -15.05 -0.27
C PHE A 74 -6.42 -14.03 -1.40
N THR A 75 -7.52 -13.48 -1.87
CA THR A 75 -7.55 -12.38 -2.83
C THR A 75 -7.83 -11.05 -2.12
N ALA A 76 -7.40 -9.94 -2.71
CA ALA A 76 -7.69 -8.60 -2.18
C ALA A 76 -9.19 -8.36 -1.94
N ASP A 77 -10.06 -8.92 -2.79
CA ASP A 77 -11.53 -8.78 -2.67
C ASP A 77 -12.11 -9.55 -1.47
N ASN A 78 -11.56 -10.72 -1.16
CA ASN A 78 -12.14 -11.65 -0.19
C ASN A 78 -11.44 -11.69 1.17
N ILE A 79 -10.20 -11.20 1.26
CA ILE A 79 -9.39 -11.27 2.49
C ILE A 79 -10.09 -10.60 3.69
N GLY A 80 -10.89 -9.55 3.43
CA GLY A 80 -11.64 -8.85 4.48
C GLY A 80 -12.59 -9.77 5.26
N MET A 81 -13.22 -10.74 4.60
CA MET A 81 -14.09 -11.72 5.28
C MET A 81 -13.29 -12.65 6.19
N LEU A 82 -12.10 -13.06 5.76
CA LEU A 82 -11.20 -13.90 6.56
C LEU A 82 -10.74 -13.15 7.82
N ILE A 83 -10.35 -11.90 7.69
CA ILE A 83 -9.94 -11.05 8.82
C ILE A 83 -11.08 -10.87 9.83
N GLU A 84 -12.31 -10.63 9.37
CA GLU A 84 -13.47 -10.54 10.26
C GLU A 84 -13.70 -11.82 11.07
N GLN A 85 -13.50 -12.98 10.44
CA GLN A 85 -13.66 -14.27 11.11
C GLN A 85 -12.58 -14.57 12.15
N GLN A 86 -11.35 -14.12 11.88
CA GLN A 86 -10.20 -14.36 12.77
C GLN A 86 -10.18 -13.45 14.00
N GLN A 87 -10.83 -12.27 13.92
CA GLN A 87 -10.88 -11.26 14.98
C GLN A 87 -9.48 -11.01 15.58
N PRO A 88 -8.57 -10.36 14.82
CA PRO A 88 -7.21 -10.10 15.28
C PRO A 88 -7.23 -9.35 16.61
N GLU A 89 -6.24 -9.58 17.45
CA GLU A 89 -6.07 -8.86 18.71
C GLU A 89 -5.72 -7.39 18.39
N ILE A 90 -6.55 -6.46 18.89
CA ILE A 90 -6.38 -5.03 18.68
C ILE A 90 -5.59 -4.48 19.88
N SER A 91 -4.38 -3.96 19.64
CA SER A 91 -3.47 -3.46 20.66
C SER A 91 -3.75 -2.01 21.08
N SER A 92 -4.25 -1.20 20.17
CA SER A 92 -4.52 0.23 20.37
C SER A 92 -6.01 0.55 20.30
N ARG A 93 -6.51 1.49 21.11
CA ARG A 93 -7.90 1.98 21.00
C ARG A 93 -8.22 2.68 19.68
N PHE A 94 -7.20 3.08 18.95
CA PHE A 94 -7.33 3.72 17.64
C PHE A 94 -7.33 2.72 16.50
N GLU A 95 -6.91 1.48 16.74
CA GLU A 95 -6.87 0.44 15.75
C GLU A 95 -8.26 -0.13 15.49
N THR A 96 -8.60 -0.38 14.25
CA THR A 96 -9.91 -0.88 13.85
C THR A 96 -9.78 -2.11 12.96
N ILE A 97 -10.80 -2.97 12.95
CA ILE A 97 -10.86 -4.13 12.05
C ILE A 97 -10.79 -3.69 10.56
N GLU A 98 -11.33 -2.51 10.23
CA GLU A 98 -11.27 -1.96 8.86
C GLU A 98 -9.82 -1.62 8.46
N GLN A 99 -9.01 -1.11 9.38
CA GLN A 99 -7.59 -0.85 9.14
C GLN A 99 -6.83 -2.14 8.80
N TYR A 100 -7.10 -3.22 9.53
CA TYR A 100 -6.55 -4.55 9.20
C TYR A 100 -6.97 -5.02 7.81
N LYS A 101 -8.26 -4.89 7.48
CA LYS A 101 -8.77 -5.27 6.16
C LYS A 101 -8.09 -4.47 5.05
N ASP A 102 -7.95 -3.16 5.22
CA ASP A 102 -7.32 -2.29 4.24
C ASP A 102 -5.83 -2.61 4.08
N PHE A 103 -5.13 -2.89 5.17
CA PHE A 103 -3.75 -3.34 5.13
C PHE A 103 -3.59 -4.63 4.29
N TYR A 104 -4.35 -5.68 4.60
CA TYR A 104 -4.25 -6.95 3.87
C TYR A 104 -4.74 -6.83 2.42
N ARG A 105 -5.74 -6.02 2.15
CA ARG A 105 -6.19 -5.74 0.78
C ARG A 105 -5.06 -5.11 -0.02
N SER A 106 -4.47 -4.03 0.48
CA SER A 106 -3.37 -3.33 -0.18
C SER A 106 -2.13 -4.22 -0.36
N PHE A 107 -1.82 -5.06 0.63
CA PHE A 107 -0.75 -6.05 0.52
C PHE A 107 -0.99 -7.03 -0.64
N LEU A 108 -2.21 -7.57 -0.77
CA LEU A 108 -2.54 -8.57 -1.78
C LEU A 108 -2.78 -8.00 -3.18
N GLU A 109 -3.12 -6.72 -3.34
CA GLU A 109 -3.35 -6.10 -4.65
C GLU A 109 -2.15 -6.19 -5.59
N GLN A 110 -0.93 -6.21 -5.05
CA GLN A 110 0.31 -6.27 -5.81
C GLN A 110 0.98 -7.65 -5.78
N LYS A 111 0.32 -8.65 -5.20
CA LYS A 111 0.89 -10.00 -5.01
C LYS A 111 0.14 -11.04 -5.83
N LYS A 112 0.87 -12.06 -6.25
CA LYS A 112 0.32 -13.35 -6.67
C LYS A 112 0.37 -14.30 -5.49
N VAL A 113 -0.63 -15.12 -5.34
CA VAL A 113 -0.71 -16.07 -4.22
C VAL A 113 -0.71 -17.48 -4.77
N ASP A 114 0.11 -18.36 -4.18
CA ASP A 114 0.18 -19.78 -4.52
C ASP A 114 0.38 -20.60 -3.25
N PHE A 115 0.20 -21.91 -3.32
CA PHE A 115 0.33 -22.78 -2.17
C PHE A 115 1.27 -23.96 -2.40
N LYS A 116 1.88 -24.42 -1.32
CA LYS A 116 2.73 -25.62 -1.28
C LYS A 116 2.38 -26.47 -0.07
N LYS A 117 2.60 -27.77 -0.15
CA LYS A 117 2.48 -28.64 1.04
C LYS A 117 3.44 -28.17 2.12
N ASN A 118 2.97 -28.14 3.34
CA ASN A 118 3.85 -27.89 4.49
C ASN A 118 4.60 -29.19 4.80
N GLU A 119 5.88 -29.27 4.49
CA GLU A 119 6.67 -30.51 4.59
C GLU A 119 6.80 -31.04 6.03
N GLU A 120 6.69 -30.17 7.03
CA GLU A 120 6.83 -30.53 8.44
C GLU A 120 5.52 -30.99 9.08
N LEU A 121 4.41 -30.35 8.73
CA LEU A 121 3.11 -30.53 9.39
C LEU A 121 2.14 -31.40 8.61
N TYR A 122 2.39 -31.59 7.29
CA TYR A 122 1.51 -32.34 6.41
C TYR A 122 1.49 -33.83 6.74
N ASN A 123 0.31 -34.39 6.83
CA ASN A 123 0.09 -35.84 6.77
C ASN A 123 -1.27 -36.14 6.12
N ASP A 124 -1.45 -37.37 5.64
CA ASP A 124 -2.66 -37.77 4.89
C ASP A 124 -3.96 -37.68 5.71
N ALA A 125 -3.86 -37.71 7.03
CA ALA A 125 -5.03 -37.55 7.91
C ALA A 125 -5.31 -36.06 8.28
N ARG A 126 -4.30 -35.21 8.12
CA ARG A 126 -4.35 -33.77 8.40
C ARG A 126 -3.52 -33.03 7.37
N PRO A 127 -4.06 -32.79 6.18
CA PRO A 127 -3.36 -32.01 5.16
C PRO A 127 -3.14 -30.58 5.65
N VAL A 128 -1.91 -30.08 5.48
CA VAL A 128 -1.52 -28.72 5.82
C VAL A 128 -0.77 -28.11 4.64
N PHE A 129 -1.15 -26.90 4.29
CA PHE A 129 -0.55 -26.16 3.17
C PHE A 129 -0.07 -24.80 3.66
N ASN A 130 1.06 -24.37 3.14
CA ASN A 130 1.56 -23.01 3.23
C ASN A 130 1.06 -22.23 2.02
N VAL A 131 0.52 -21.06 2.28
CA VAL A 131 0.16 -20.06 1.27
C VAL A 131 1.26 -19.02 1.22
N TYR A 132 1.80 -18.79 0.04
CA TYR A 132 2.87 -17.82 -0.19
C TYR A 132 2.38 -16.67 -1.06
N ALA A 133 2.80 -15.47 -0.72
CA ALA A 133 2.60 -14.27 -1.53
C ALA A 133 3.89 -13.93 -2.28
N TYR A 134 3.79 -13.64 -3.56
CA TYR A 134 4.89 -13.29 -4.45
C TYR A 134 4.61 -11.94 -5.11
N ASP A 135 5.61 -11.12 -5.31
CA ASP A 135 5.42 -9.90 -6.09
C ASP A 135 4.93 -10.24 -7.51
N ALA A 136 3.89 -9.55 -7.97
CA ALA A 136 3.28 -9.84 -9.26
C ALA A 136 4.25 -9.71 -10.44
N SER A 137 5.31 -8.90 -10.28
CA SER A 137 6.38 -8.68 -11.26
C SER A 137 7.61 -9.54 -11.05
N ALA A 138 7.67 -10.36 -9.97
CA ALA A 138 8.84 -11.18 -9.67
C ALA A 138 8.98 -12.36 -10.65
N PRO A 139 10.23 -12.79 -10.95
CA PRO A 139 10.46 -14.05 -11.67
C PRO A 139 9.86 -15.27 -10.96
N ASP A 140 9.50 -16.30 -11.72
CA ASP A 140 8.85 -17.52 -11.20
C ASP A 140 9.69 -18.33 -10.19
N ASP A 141 11.00 -18.08 -10.12
CA ASP A 141 11.94 -18.71 -9.19
C ASP A 141 12.17 -17.90 -7.89
N THR A 142 11.45 -16.79 -7.72
CA THR A 142 11.55 -15.96 -6.50
C THR A 142 10.93 -16.71 -5.31
N GLU A 143 11.61 -16.62 -4.18
CA GLU A 143 11.08 -17.17 -2.91
C GLU A 143 9.91 -16.29 -2.44
N GLY A 144 8.73 -16.91 -2.23
CA GLY A 144 7.54 -16.21 -1.77
C GLY A 144 7.56 -15.99 -0.27
N GLU A 145 6.90 -14.95 0.17
CA GLU A 145 6.66 -14.66 1.58
C GLU A 145 5.54 -15.54 2.13
N LEU A 146 5.76 -16.20 3.28
CA LEU A 146 4.72 -17.02 3.90
C LEU A 146 3.57 -16.13 4.37
N PHE A 147 2.43 -16.24 3.69
CA PHE A 147 1.23 -15.45 3.97
C PHE A 147 0.32 -16.12 4.99
N ALA A 148 0.05 -17.43 4.82
CA ALA A 148 -0.84 -18.15 5.72
C ALA A 148 -0.51 -19.64 5.76
N ILE A 149 -0.96 -20.33 6.80
CA ILE A 149 -0.95 -21.77 6.94
C ILE A 149 -2.40 -22.24 7.02
N VAL A 150 -2.79 -23.13 6.10
CA VAL A 150 -4.14 -23.68 6.02
C VAL A 150 -4.10 -25.16 6.41
N SER A 151 -4.88 -25.56 7.40
CA SER A 151 -5.04 -26.92 7.81
C SER A 151 -6.43 -27.45 7.46
N PHE A 152 -6.49 -28.70 7.00
CA PHE A 152 -7.73 -29.38 6.65
C PHE A 152 -8.04 -30.51 7.63
N LYS A 153 -9.31 -30.82 7.76
CA LYS A 153 -9.81 -32.03 8.41
C LYS A 153 -10.80 -32.76 7.49
N SER A 154 -10.97 -34.06 7.70
CA SER A 154 -12.04 -34.79 7.03
C SER A 154 -13.39 -34.25 7.46
N ALA A 155 -14.27 -34.00 6.48
CA ALA A 155 -15.67 -33.61 6.73
C ALA A 155 -16.53 -34.74 7.35
N GLY A 156 -15.92 -35.91 7.58
CA GLY A 156 -16.63 -37.08 8.08
C GLY A 156 -17.41 -37.86 7.01
N GLU A 157 -17.55 -37.30 5.82
CA GLU A 157 -18.17 -37.92 4.66
C GLU A 157 -17.12 -38.54 3.74
N LYS A 158 -17.45 -39.71 3.20
CA LYS A 158 -16.67 -40.36 2.15
C LYS A 158 -17.51 -40.52 0.91
N ASP A 159 -16.88 -40.44 -0.24
CA ASP A 159 -17.55 -40.76 -1.49
C ASP A 159 -17.80 -42.25 -1.67
N SER A 160 -18.37 -42.66 -2.80
CA SER A 160 -18.69 -44.06 -3.11
C SER A 160 -17.45 -44.97 -3.23
N PHE A 161 -16.27 -44.39 -3.38
CA PHE A 161 -14.97 -45.11 -3.48
C PHE A 161 -14.18 -45.05 -2.17
N GLY A 162 -14.68 -44.35 -1.18
CA GLY A 162 -14.06 -44.24 0.15
C GLY A 162 -13.08 -43.08 0.32
N PHE A 163 -12.97 -42.18 -0.65
CA PHE A 163 -12.17 -40.96 -0.53
C PHE A 163 -12.81 -39.94 0.43
N ASN A 164 -11.99 -39.26 1.18
CA ASN A 164 -12.45 -38.22 2.12
C ASN A 164 -12.88 -36.98 1.35
N LYS A 165 -13.89 -36.29 1.87
CA LYS A 165 -14.12 -34.88 1.58
C LYS A 165 -13.37 -34.05 2.63
N TRP A 166 -12.78 -32.93 2.20
CA TRP A 166 -11.99 -32.08 3.06
C TRP A 166 -12.71 -30.77 3.33
N GLU A 167 -12.62 -30.28 4.55
CA GLU A 167 -13.06 -28.94 4.94
C GLU A 167 -11.92 -28.21 5.66
N VAL A 168 -11.87 -26.90 5.53
CA VAL A 168 -10.90 -26.07 6.24
C VAL A 168 -11.15 -26.23 7.74
N LYS A 169 -10.09 -26.61 8.45
CA LYS A 169 -10.09 -26.70 9.90
C LYS A 169 -9.69 -25.37 10.54
N ASP A 170 -8.63 -24.78 9.99
CA ASP A 170 -8.02 -23.57 10.52
C ASP A 170 -7.20 -22.86 9.45
N ILE A 171 -7.16 -21.54 9.54
CA ILE A 171 -6.33 -20.66 8.72
C ILE A 171 -5.56 -19.75 9.68
N ALA A 172 -4.26 -19.89 9.74
CA ALA A 172 -3.38 -19.00 10.50
C ALA A 172 -2.66 -18.07 9.54
N ILE A 173 -2.95 -16.77 9.60
CA ILE A 173 -2.19 -15.76 8.87
C ILE A 173 -0.84 -15.59 9.57
N SER A 174 0.23 -15.47 8.78
CA SER A 174 1.59 -15.34 9.30
C SER A 174 1.78 -14.00 10.00
N GLU A 175 2.31 -14.01 11.21
CA GLU A 175 2.66 -12.79 11.95
C GLU A 175 3.80 -12.01 11.29
N ASN A 176 4.60 -12.63 10.43
CA ASN A 176 5.71 -11.97 9.73
C ASN A 176 5.24 -10.92 8.70
N ILE A 177 3.94 -10.89 8.36
CA ILE A 177 3.35 -9.91 7.44
C ILE A 177 2.94 -8.66 8.17
N TYR A 178 2.75 -8.73 9.49
CA TYR A 178 2.40 -7.56 10.27
C TYR A 178 3.54 -6.57 10.26
N ASP A 179 3.27 -5.42 9.70
CA ASP A 179 4.12 -4.27 9.77
C ASP A 179 3.57 -3.35 10.88
N TYR A 180 3.98 -3.63 12.12
CA TYR A 180 3.61 -2.81 13.27
C TYR A 180 4.49 -1.56 13.29
N HIS A 181 3.85 -0.43 13.36
CA HIS A 181 4.52 0.87 13.47
C HIS A 181 4.08 1.59 14.73
N ASP A 182 5.04 2.20 15.41
CA ASP A 182 4.77 3.21 16.41
C ASP A 182 4.21 4.47 15.73
N VAL A 183 3.06 4.94 16.22
CA VAL A 183 2.40 6.13 15.65
C VAL A 183 2.55 7.31 16.59
N TYR A 184 3.29 8.31 16.13
CA TYR A 184 3.46 9.60 16.83
C TYR A 184 2.80 10.72 16.05
N VAL A 185 2.19 11.66 16.77
CA VAL A 185 1.56 12.83 16.16
C VAL A 185 2.06 14.08 16.88
N LYS A 186 2.90 14.87 16.20
CA LYS A 186 3.43 16.16 16.69
C LYS A 186 2.70 17.29 15.99
N VAL A 187 1.91 18.04 16.75
CA VAL A 187 1.08 19.16 16.25
C VAL A 187 1.25 20.39 17.12
N MET A 188 0.83 21.53 16.63
CA MET A 188 0.71 22.75 17.44
C MET A 188 -0.26 22.51 18.60
N ASP A 189 -0.03 23.16 19.75
CA ASP A 189 -0.73 22.88 21.01
C ASP A 189 -2.23 23.25 21.00
N ASP A 190 -2.65 24.12 20.10
CA ASP A 190 -4.02 24.53 19.87
C ASP A 190 -4.80 23.63 18.89
N MET A 191 -4.15 22.62 18.33
CA MET A 191 -4.77 21.67 17.39
C MET A 191 -5.44 20.49 18.10
N THR A 192 -6.49 19.95 17.48
CA THR A 192 -7.16 18.71 17.86
C THR A 192 -6.78 17.62 16.88
N VAL A 193 -6.38 16.46 17.40
CA VAL A 193 -5.93 15.32 16.61
C VAL A 193 -6.99 14.22 16.63
N TYR A 194 -7.28 13.65 15.47
CA TYR A 194 -8.08 12.43 15.33
C TYR A 194 -7.24 11.35 14.64
N ILE A 195 -7.30 10.15 15.18
CA ILE A 195 -6.62 8.96 14.69
C ILE A 195 -7.69 7.92 14.39
N ASN A 196 -7.83 7.52 13.13
CA ASN A 196 -8.95 6.66 12.67
C ASN A 196 -10.34 7.17 13.10
N GLY A 197 -10.51 8.50 13.15
CA GLY A 197 -11.76 9.16 13.56
C GLY A 197 -11.98 9.25 15.07
N ILE A 198 -11.03 8.78 15.89
CA ILE A 198 -11.09 8.85 17.36
C ILE A 198 -10.18 9.99 17.82
N GLN A 199 -10.71 10.92 18.59
CA GLN A 199 -9.94 12.03 19.12
C GLN A 199 -8.87 11.55 20.12
N ALA A 200 -7.63 11.99 19.93
CA ALA A 200 -6.56 11.82 20.92
C ALA A 200 -6.80 12.74 22.12
N ASP A 201 -6.52 12.24 23.30
CA ASP A 201 -6.71 12.98 24.55
C ASP A 201 -5.43 12.98 25.44
N GLU A 202 -5.57 13.36 26.69
CA GLU A 202 -4.44 13.45 27.62
C GLU A 202 -3.78 12.08 27.89
N THR A 203 -4.45 10.97 27.59
CA THR A 203 -3.91 9.62 27.83
C THR A 203 -2.78 9.30 26.83
N GLU A 204 -2.85 9.82 25.63
CA GLU A 204 -1.84 9.65 24.59
C GLU A 204 -0.77 10.75 24.62
N TYR A 205 -1.02 11.86 25.32
CA TYR A 205 -0.04 12.93 25.43
C TYR A 205 1.23 12.46 26.14
N ILE A 206 2.37 12.62 25.50
CA ILE A 206 3.67 12.21 26.07
C ILE A 206 4.59 13.37 26.39
N THR A 207 4.59 14.44 25.57
CA THR A 207 5.44 15.60 25.76
C THR A 207 4.94 16.80 24.98
N GLY A 208 5.49 17.96 25.27
CA GLY A 208 5.28 19.21 24.52
C GLY A 208 6.42 20.18 24.79
N GLY A 209 6.43 21.26 24.06
CA GLY A 209 7.47 22.29 24.20
C GLY A 209 7.21 23.49 23.31
N VAL A 210 8.16 24.39 23.26
CA VAL A 210 8.18 25.56 22.38
C VAL A 210 8.87 25.16 21.07
N ILE A 211 8.36 25.60 19.94
CA ILE A 211 9.05 25.48 18.65
C ILE A 211 10.36 26.30 18.74
N ASP A 212 11.48 25.61 18.61
CA ASP A 212 12.82 26.20 18.68
C ASP A 212 13.31 26.60 17.28
N ASN A 213 12.87 27.78 16.84
CA ASN A 213 13.38 28.40 15.61
C ASN A 213 13.36 29.94 15.73
N ALA A 214 14.07 30.63 14.81
CA ALA A 214 14.22 32.08 14.81
C ALA A 214 12.88 32.83 14.71
N MET A 215 11.88 32.23 14.04
CA MET A 215 10.56 32.86 13.88
C MET A 215 9.73 32.72 15.15
N SER A 216 9.86 31.65 15.91
CA SER A 216 9.27 31.49 17.23
C SER A 216 9.87 32.51 18.22
N ASP A 217 11.18 32.67 18.22
CA ASP A 217 11.86 33.68 19.03
C ASP A 217 11.43 35.10 18.65
N MET A 218 11.29 35.38 17.36
CA MET A 218 10.80 36.67 16.87
C MET A 218 9.36 36.94 17.33
N ALA A 219 8.47 35.94 17.21
CA ALA A 219 7.09 36.06 17.66
C ALA A 219 7.03 36.40 19.15
N TYR A 220 7.77 35.67 19.98
CA TYR A 220 7.82 35.93 21.41
C TYR A 220 8.34 37.31 21.73
N ASN A 221 9.45 37.75 21.13
CA ASN A 221 10.09 39.04 21.38
C ASN A 221 9.24 40.21 20.90
N LEU A 222 8.49 40.09 19.80
CA LEU A 222 7.70 41.17 19.21
C LEU A 222 6.26 41.24 19.70
N THR A 223 5.67 40.10 20.03
CA THR A 223 4.23 39.99 20.31
C THR A 223 3.90 39.29 21.63
N GLY A 224 4.88 38.65 22.27
CA GLY A 224 4.69 37.80 23.46
C GLY A 224 4.03 36.46 23.18
N VAL A 225 3.87 36.07 21.89
CA VAL A 225 3.26 34.81 21.46
C VAL A 225 4.33 33.76 21.40
N SER A 226 4.07 32.60 22.02
CA SER A 226 4.89 31.40 21.90
C SER A 226 4.18 30.38 21.01
N PHE A 227 4.90 29.78 20.09
CA PHE A 227 4.40 28.66 19.32
C PHE A 227 4.80 27.36 20.03
N ASN A 228 3.80 26.71 20.60
CA ASN A 228 4.00 25.48 21.35
C ASN A 228 3.50 24.28 20.53
N TYR A 229 4.08 23.12 20.82
CA TYR A 229 3.65 21.86 20.22
C TYR A 229 3.29 20.83 21.28
N LYS A 230 2.49 19.85 20.87
CA LYS A 230 2.18 18.63 21.62
C LYS A 230 2.58 17.41 20.81
N VAL A 231 2.97 16.34 21.49
CA VAL A 231 3.22 15.05 20.89
C VAL A 231 2.32 14.02 21.57
N TYR A 232 1.59 13.29 20.74
CA TYR A 232 0.76 12.16 21.14
C TYR A 232 1.41 10.87 20.67
N TYR A 233 1.27 9.81 21.47
CA TYR A 233 1.64 8.45 21.10
C TYR A 233 0.39 7.58 21.06
N ALA A 234 0.02 7.11 19.88
CA ALA A 234 -1.20 6.34 19.67
C ALA A 234 -1.01 4.82 19.84
N GLY A 235 0.22 4.36 20.11
CA GLY A 235 0.58 2.95 20.20
C GLY A 235 1.11 2.37 18.91
N GLU A 236 1.44 1.07 18.97
CA GLU A 236 1.76 0.28 17.78
C GLU A 236 0.48 -0.06 17.02
N MET A 237 0.48 0.09 15.69
CA MET A 237 -0.65 -0.23 14.82
C MET A 237 -0.19 -0.97 13.58
N VAL A 238 -1.09 -1.78 13.02
CA VAL A 238 -0.89 -2.44 11.72
C VAL A 238 -1.29 -1.49 10.61
N GLY A 239 -0.37 -1.29 9.65
CA GLY A 239 -0.61 -0.41 8.52
C GLY A 239 -0.67 1.07 8.90
N GLN A 240 -1.06 1.89 7.94
CA GLN A 240 -1.07 3.34 8.09
C GLN A 240 -2.40 3.84 8.65
N PRO A 241 -2.45 4.50 9.83
CA PRO A 241 -3.68 5.07 10.35
C PRO A 241 -4.12 6.27 9.52
N LYS A 242 -5.42 6.54 9.52
CA LYS A 242 -5.96 7.79 8.99
C LYS A 242 -5.80 8.87 10.05
N LEU A 243 -4.86 9.78 9.83
CA LEU A 243 -4.60 10.91 10.72
C LEU A 243 -5.34 12.15 10.24
N GLN A 244 -5.88 12.94 11.18
CA GLN A 244 -6.54 14.20 10.90
C GLN A 244 -6.20 15.21 11.99
N VAL A 245 -5.84 16.42 11.57
CA VAL A 245 -5.57 17.58 12.43
C VAL A 245 -6.61 18.65 12.16
N VAL A 246 -7.23 19.14 13.22
CA VAL A 246 -8.30 20.15 13.13
C VAL A 246 -7.91 21.36 13.97
N ASP A 247 -8.07 22.56 13.40
CA ASP A 247 -7.79 23.83 14.08
C ASP A 247 -8.89 24.20 15.10
N VAL A 248 -8.69 25.31 15.80
CA VAL A 248 -9.64 25.82 16.81
C VAL A 248 -11.01 26.22 16.23
N ASN A 249 -11.10 26.46 14.92
CA ASN A 249 -12.34 26.79 14.23
C ASN A 249 -13.06 25.56 13.67
N GLY A 250 -12.45 24.37 13.77
CA GLY A 250 -12.98 23.12 13.24
C GLY A 250 -12.62 22.85 11.78
N ASN A 251 -11.67 23.60 11.20
CA ASN A 251 -11.18 23.33 9.85
C ASN A 251 -10.17 22.20 9.87
N ASP A 252 -10.23 21.35 8.85
CA ASP A 252 -9.20 20.33 8.62
C ASP A 252 -7.93 21.01 8.07
N VAL A 253 -6.84 20.88 8.78
CA VAL A 253 -5.53 21.45 8.46
C VAL A 253 -4.46 20.37 8.34
N THR A 254 -4.88 19.13 8.13
CA THR A 254 -3.99 17.96 8.05
C THR A 254 -2.90 18.15 7.00
N ASP A 255 -3.23 18.75 5.86
CA ASP A 255 -2.31 18.96 4.76
C ASP A 255 -1.15 19.93 5.09
N ASN A 256 -1.26 20.67 6.21
CA ASN A 256 -0.16 21.47 6.74
C ASN A 256 0.83 20.66 7.61
N TYR A 257 0.72 19.33 7.60
CA TYR A 257 1.58 18.41 8.35
C TYR A 257 2.14 17.34 7.44
N VAL A 258 3.42 16.99 7.60
CA VAL A 258 4.06 15.91 6.87
C VAL A 258 3.81 14.60 7.59
N LEU A 259 3.38 13.57 6.85
CA LEU A 259 3.33 12.20 7.31
C LEU A 259 4.62 11.49 6.84
N GLU A 260 5.43 11.01 7.79
CA GLU A 260 6.66 10.28 7.54
C GLU A 260 6.72 9.06 8.46
N ASP A 261 6.85 7.85 7.90
CA ASP A 261 6.91 6.59 8.65
C ASP A 261 5.81 6.45 9.73
N ASN A 262 4.56 6.78 9.38
CA ASN A 262 3.41 6.85 10.29
C ASN A 262 3.47 7.92 11.40
N ASP A 263 4.46 8.79 11.33
CA ASP A 263 4.52 9.96 12.20
C ASP A 263 3.98 11.19 11.48
N LEU A 264 3.01 11.87 12.08
CA LEU A 264 2.53 13.15 11.59
C LEU A 264 3.25 14.29 12.32
N ARG A 265 3.95 15.13 11.57
CA ARG A 265 4.78 16.18 12.13
C ARG A 265 4.60 17.48 11.37
N ASN A 266 4.67 18.59 12.12
CA ASN A 266 4.83 19.90 11.53
C ASN A 266 6.33 20.27 11.55
N TYR A 267 6.91 20.47 10.37
CA TYR A 267 8.30 20.89 10.18
C TYR A 267 8.39 22.30 9.60
N GLU A 268 9.61 22.86 9.61
CA GLU A 268 9.91 24.00 8.74
C GLU A 268 9.58 23.65 7.29
N SER A 269 9.13 24.63 6.53
CA SER A 269 8.65 24.44 5.14
C SER A 269 7.38 23.60 5.01
N THR A 270 6.65 23.39 6.08
CA THR A 270 5.41 22.62 6.05
C THR A 270 4.20 23.53 6.04
N ALA A 271 3.63 23.71 4.88
CA ALA A 271 2.32 24.29 4.64
C ALA A 271 1.75 23.65 3.37
N SER A 272 0.43 23.47 3.32
CA SER A 272 -0.22 22.91 2.13
C SER A 272 -0.06 23.85 0.92
N GLU A 273 -0.08 23.28 -0.29
CA GLU A 273 -0.06 24.07 -1.53
C GLU A 273 -1.23 25.06 -1.57
N GLU A 274 -2.43 24.64 -1.14
CA GLU A 274 -3.61 25.50 -1.07
C GLU A 274 -3.39 26.71 -0.13
N PHE A 275 -2.78 26.47 1.05
CA PHE A 275 -2.44 27.55 1.96
C PHE A 275 -1.43 28.51 1.32
N ILE A 276 -0.35 27.99 0.72
CA ILE A 276 0.69 28.79 0.06
C ILE A 276 0.08 29.66 -1.04
N GLU A 277 -0.73 29.08 -1.93
CA GLU A 277 -1.43 29.82 -2.99
C GLU A 277 -2.30 30.94 -2.43
N SER A 278 -2.96 30.72 -1.29
CA SER A 278 -3.85 31.70 -0.65
C SER A 278 -3.11 32.93 -0.12
N VAL A 279 -1.83 32.80 0.22
CA VAL A 279 -1.03 33.88 0.85
C VAL A 279 0.06 34.43 -0.07
N GLN A 280 0.42 33.73 -1.15
CA GLN A 280 1.60 34.02 -1.97
C GLN A 280 1.64 35.45 -2.53
N ASP A 281 0.54 35.96 -3.08
CA ASP A 281 0.49 37.29 -3.67
C ASP A 281 0.74 38.36 -2.60
N ARG A 282 0.27 38.16 -1.38
CA ARG A 282 0.46 39.08 -0.26
C ARG A 282 1.90 39.06 0.25
N VAL A 283 2.48 37.86 0.37
CA VAL A 283 3.90 37.65 0.71
C VAL A 283 4.79 38.37 -0.29
N LYS A 284 4.58 38.12 -1.58
CA LYS A 284 5.29 38.78 -2.68
C LYS A 284 5.21 40.31 -2.58
N SER A 285 4.00 40.85 -2.53
CA SER A 285 3.78 42.31 -2.46
C SER A 285 4.48 42.95 -1.26
N PHE A 286 4.44 42.29 -0.10
CA PHE A 286 5.13 42.77 1.09
C PHE A 286 6.66 42.75 0.91
N CYS A 287 7.22 41.63 0.49
CA CYS A 287 8.68 41.43 0.34
C CYS A 287 9.26 42.42 -0.70
N GLU A 288 8.63 42.53 -1.87
CA GLU A 288 9.03 43.52 -2.88
C GLU A 288 9.00 44.94 -2.36
N THR A 289 7.91 45.32 -1.68
CA THR A 289 7.75 46.68 -1.10
C THR A 289 8.84 46.96 -0.05
N TYR A 290 9.16 45.95 0.77
CA TYR A 290 10.23 46.04 1.76
C TYR A 290 11.60 46.23 1.11
N VAL A 291 11.94 45.45 0.08
CA VAL A 291 13.20 45.56 -0.68
C VAL A 291 13.30 46.99 -1.29
N TYR A 292 12.26 47.46 -1.96
CA TYR A 292 12.24 48.82 -2.50
C TYR A 292 12.38 49.91 -1.40
N HIS A 293 11.83 49.64 -0.20
CA HIS A 293 11.99 50.54 0.94
C HIS A 293 13.45 50.63 1.41
N ILE A 294 14.18 49.50 1.48
CA ILE A 294 15.61 49.47 1.87
C ILE A 294 16.42 50.44 1.01
N TYR A 295 16.13 50.50 -0.29
CA TYR A 295 16.81 51.35 -1.26
C TYR A 295 16.09 52.70 -1.51
N ARG A 296 15.17 53.09 -0.63
CA ARG A 296 14.38 54.35 -0.69
C ARG A 296 13.58 54.54 -1.98
N LYS A 297 13.17 53.43 -2.63
CA LYS A 297 12.27 53.44 -3.79
C LYS A 297 10.80 53.30 -3.38
N ALA A 298 10.55 52.86 -2.13
CA ALA A 298 9.24 52.90 -1.49
C ALA A 298 9.34 53.65 -0.16
N SER A 299 8.23 54.28 0.28
CA SER A 299 8.17 54.95 1.58
C SER A 299 8.05 53.93 2.72
N VAL A 300 8.47 54.33 3.92
CA VAL A 300 8.23 53.54 5.14
C VAL A 300 6.75 53.31 5.38
N ASP A 301 5.91 54.31 5.07
CA ASP A 301 4.47 54.25 5.23
C ASP A 301 3.84 53.18 4.30
N SER A 302 4.44 52.96 3.13
CA SER A 302 4.02 51.86 2.22
C SER A 302 4.20 50.49 2.87
N VAL A 303 5.32 50.25 3.52
CA VAL A 303 5.58 49.00 4.27
C VAL A 303 4.70 48.93 5.52
N ALA A 304 4.67 50.00 6.31
CA ALA A 304 3.91 50.05 7.56
C ALA A 304 2.41 49.83 7.34
N SER A 305 1.85 50.27 6.19
CA SER A 305 0.44 50.05 5.86
C SER A 305 0.08 48.56 5.63
N MET A 306 1.07 47.71 5.38
CA MET A 306 0.91 46.27 5.22
C MET A 306 1.16 45.51 6.52
N MET A 307 1.47 46.17 7.61
CA MET A 307 1.78 45.64 8.93
C MET A 307 0.66 45.94 9.93
N GLU A 308 0.63 45.23 11.05
CA GLU A 308 -0.33 45.49 12.14
C GLU A 308 -0.07 46.86 12.75
N SER A 309 -1.07 47.73 12.65
CA SER A 309 -0.97 49.15 13.14
C SER A 309 -0.67 49.19 14.65
N GLY A 310 0.32 50.00 15.02
CA GLY A 310 0.72 50.15 16.41
C GLY A 310 1.54 49.02 17.00
N SER A 311 1.89 48.01 16.19
CA SER A 311 2.73 46.88 16.60
C SER A 311 4.16 47.32 16.90
N GLU A 312 4.87 46.52 17.71
CA GLU A 312 6.30 46.70 17.98
C GLU A 312 7.12 46.64 16.69
N ALA A 313 6.73 45.77 15.75
CA ALA A 313 7.36 45.63 14.45
C ALA A 313 7.30 46.95 13.64
N VAL A 314 6.13 47.63 13.62
CA VAL A 314 5.98 48.96 12.99
C VAL A 314 6.86 49.99 13.68
N ARG A 315 6.92 49.99 15.02
CA ARG A 315 7.79 50.90 15.78
C ARG A 315 9.28 50.66 15.42
N LEU A 316 9.71 49.45 15.32
CA LEU A 316 11.06 49.07 14.91
C LEU A 316 11.36 49.51 13.48
N LEU A 317 10.43 49.33 12.56
CA LEU A 317 10.56 49.76 11.17
C LEU A 317 10.81 51.26 11.07
N TYR A 318 10.03 52.11 11.76
CA TYR A 318 10.25 53.57 11.80
C TYR A 318 11.57 53.95 12.45
N ASN A 319 11.99 53.27 13.52
CA ASN A 319 13.26 53.51 14.19
C ASN A 319 14.47 53.16 13.31
N ALA A 320 14.36 52.09 12.51
CA ALA A 320 15.41 51.60 11.60
C ALA A 320 15.70 52.57 10.46
N GLN A 321 14.78 53.50 10.12
CA GLN A 321 14.99 54.51 9.07
C GLN A 321 16.27 55.34 9.25
N SER A 322 16.61 55.69 10.48
CA SER A 322 17.85 56.46 10.79
C SER A 322 19.10 55.63 10.43
N THR A 323 19.01 54.31 10.54
CA THR A 323 20.09 53.37 10.22
C THR A 323 20.29 53.25 8.73
N LEU A 324 19.20 53.27 7.94
CA LEU A 324 19.24 53.23 6.47
C LEU A 324 19.79 54.52 5.86
N ALA A 325 19.96 55.59 6.65
CA ALA A 325 20.52 56.85 6.16
C ALA A 325 21.94 56.73 5.59
N TRP A 326 22.66 55.67 5.96
CA TRP A 326 24.04 55.38 5.52
C TRP A 326 24.10 54.49 4.28
N ALA A 327 22.98 53.87 3.91
CA ALA A 327 22.94 52.97 2.76
C ALA A 327 23.11 53.75 1.46
N TRP A 328 23.84 53.16 0.51
CA TRP A 328 23.89 53.68 -0.84
C TRP A 328 22.49 53.67 -1.45
N VAL A 329 22.11 54.77 -2.09
CA VAL A 329 20.83 54.93 -2.75
C VAL A 329 21.07 54.89 -4.27
N PRO A 330 20.86 53.74 -4.92
CA PRO A 330 21.01 53.64 -6.39
C PRO A 330 19.96 54.49 -7.09
N ASP A 331 20.21 54.88 -8.36
CA ASP A 331 19.22 55.57 -9.18
C ASP A 331 18.09 54.63 -9.59
N THR A 332 18.42 53.37 -9.88
CA THR A 332 17.47 52.30 -10.21
C THR A 332 17.64 51.07 -9.35
N VAL A 333 16.54 50.40 -9.08
CA VAL A 333 16.49 49.07 -8.47
C VAL A 333 15.48 48.25 -9.27
N GLU A 334 15.93 47.11 -9.76
CA GLU A 334 15.14 46.18 -10.54
C GLU A 334 15.21 44.79 -9.89
N ILE A 335 14.09 44.13 -9.68
CA ILE A 335 14.03 42.73 -9.23
C ILE A 335 14.24 41.86 -10.45
N LEU A 336 15.31 41.03 -10.42
CA LEU A 336 15.67 40.10 -11.50
C LEU A 336 14.89 38.81 -11.41
N ASP A 337 14.87 38.20 -10.20
CA ASP A 337 14.09 37.03 -9.87
C ASP A 337 13.77 37.00 -8.38
N GLU A 338 12.83 36.16 -8.03
CA GLU A 338 12.39 35.98 -6.65
C GLU A 338 11.88 34.57 -6.42
N SER A 339 12.10 34.05 -5.22
CA SER A 339 11.53 32.80 -4.74
C SER A 339 11.07 32.92 -3.29
N TYR A 340 10.06 32.14 -2.97
CA TYR A 340 9.47 32.07 -1.64
C TYR A 340 9.36 30.59 -1.26
N ASP A 341 10.02 30.19 -0.16
CA ASP A 341 10.09 28.81 0.29
C ASP A 341 10.06 28.72 1.84
N GLU A 342 10.30 27.54 2.37
CA GLU A 342 10.31 27.27 3.82
C GLU A 342 9.05 27.78 4.52
N PHE A 343 7.88 27.61 3.87
CA PHE A 343 6.61 27.98 4.49
C PHE A 343 6.31 27.06 5.66
N MET A 344 6.04 27.65 6.81
CA MET A 344 5.61 26.94 8.01
C MET A 344 4.31 27.52 8.55
N TYR A 345 3.29 26.66 8.63
CA TYR A 345 2.00 26.99 9.22
C TYR A 345 2.05 26.75 10.73
N TYR A 346 1.89 27.78 11.54
CA TYR A 346 1.80 27.65 13.00
C TYR A 346 0.35 27.46 13.45
N ASN A 347 -0.52 28.35 13.01
CA ASN A 347 -1.96 28.30 13.26
C ASN A 347 -2.70 29.23 12.29
N GLU A 348 -4.00 29.37 12.47
CA GLU A 348 -4.85 30.24 11.65
C GLU A 348 -4.40 31.73 11.57
N ASN A 349 -3.62 32.17 12.55
CA ASN A 349 -3.19 33.56 12.68
C ASN A 349 -1.73 33.79 12.30
N TYR A 350 -0.90 32.77 12.27
CA TYR A 350 0.54 32.90 12.07
C TYR A 350 1.12 31.90 11.12
N PHE A 351 1.96 32.35 10.22
CA PHE A 351 2.84 31.52 9.40
C PHE A 351 4.19 32.22 9.16
N SER A 352 5.20 31.51 8.77
CA SER A 352 6.48 32.05 8.33
C SER A 352 6.87 31.55 6.95
N CYS A 353 7.76 32.27 6.28
CA CYS A 353 8.41 31.82 5.06
C CYS A 353 9.76 32.52 4.89
N ARG A 354 10.57 31.98 3.98
CA ARG A 354 11.80 32.63 3.51
C ARG A 354 11.56 33.21 2.12
N SER A 355 12.07 34.44 1.89
CA SER A 355 12.18 35.05 0.57
C SER A 355 13.63 35.13 0.13
N THR A 356 13.91 34.83 -1.14
CA THR A 356 15.17 35.09 -1.81
C THR A 356 14.87 35.97 -3.02
N ILE A 357 15.36 37.23 -3.01
CA ILE A 357 15.09 38.21 -4.06
C ILE A 357 16.43 38.70 -4.60
N ASN A 358 16.68 38.48 -5.89
CA ASN A 358 17.85 38.98 -6.58
C ASN A 358 17.51 40.30 -7.25
N ILE A 359 18.31 41.29 -6.95
CA ILE A 359 18.12 42.65 -7.45
C ILE A 359 19.31 43.16 -8.23
N HIS A 360 19.02 43.96 -9.24
CA HIS A 360 20.00 44.77 -9.95
C HIS A 360 19.84 46.23 -9.52
N LYS A 361 20.92 46.86 -9.06
CA LYS A 361 20.92 48.25 -8.64
C LYS A 361 22.02 49.02 -9.37
N SER A 362 21.70 50.22 -9.84
CA SER A 362 22.65 51.06 -10.54
C SER A 362 22.47 52.54 -10.31
N ASP A 363 23.55 53.30 -10.43
CA ASP A 363 23.62 54.72 -10.58
C ASP A 363 24.60 55.09 -11.68
N GLU A 364 24.90 56.39 -11.87
CA GLU A 364 25.80 56.89 -12.89
C GLU A 364 27.22 56.26 -12.82
N LYS A 365 27.63 55.70 -11.67
CA LYS A 365 29.01 55.28 -11.41
C LYS A 365 29.14 53.83 -11.06
N THR A 366 28.10 53.18 -10.52
CA THR A 366 28.13 51.87 -9.89
C THR A 366 26.96 51.04 -10.38
N THR A 367 27.25 49.79 -10.70
CA THR A 367 26.24 48.77 -11.00
C THR A 367 26.56 47.53 -10.18
N GLU A 368 25.58 46.96 -9.50
CA GLU A 368 25.76 45.81 -8.61
C GLU A 368 24.51 44.93 -8.58
N ASP A 369 24.75 43.62 -8.59
CA ASP A 369 23.70 42.62 -8.32
C ASP A 369 23.81 42.20 -6.85
N GLU A 370 22.70 42.03 -6.17
CA GLU A 370 22.65 41.64 -4.79
C GLU A 370 21.52 40.64 -4.55
N GLU A 371 21.81 39.61 -3.75
CA GLU A 371 20.84 38.66 -3.26
C GLU A 371 20.37 39.09 -1.88
N PHE A 372 19.04 39.22 -1.75
CA PHE A 372 18.38 39.61 -0.52
C PHE A 372 17.61 38.43 0.04
N VAL A 373 18.13 37.81 1.11
CA VAL A 373 17.51 36.64 1.76
C VAL A 373 16.95 37.07 3.12
N CYS A 374 15.67 36.85 3.33
CA CYS A 374 15.02 37.16 4.60
C CYS A 374 14.03 36.06 5.03
N GLN A 375 13.95 35.86 6.34
CA GLN A 375 12.86 35.08 6.95
C GLN A 375 11.81 36.04 7.49
N TRP A 376 10.55 35.71 7.30
CA TRP A 376 9.41 36.55 7.63
C TRP A 376 8.43 35.79 8.51
N LEU A 377 7.91 36.49 9.49
CA LEU A 377 6.75 36.06 10.27
C LEU A 377 5.55 36.90 9.88
N PHE A 378 4.51 36.27 9.42
CA PHE A 378 3.25 36.90 9.05
C PHE A 378 2.19 36.64 10.10
N LYS A 379 1.40 37.67 10.38
CA LYS A 379 0.21 37.61 11.22
C LYS A 379 -1.02 37.98 10.40
N LYS A 380 -2.07 37.19 10.50
CA LYS A 380 -3.38 37.54 9.95
C LYS A 380 -3.93 38.75 10.73
N ILE A 381 -4.35 39.79 10.01
CA ILE A 381 -5.01 40.96 10.53
C ILE A 381 -6.45 40.92 10.03
N ASP A 382 -7.42 41.03 10.94
CA ASP A 382 -8.86 41.07 10.63
C ASP A 382 -9.27 42.32 9.82
#